data_2448f374501451c8c27d53a7733b7663
#
_entry.id   2448f374501451c8c27d53a7733b7663
#
_cell.length_a   1.000
_cell.length_b   1.000
_cell.length_c   1.000
_cell.angle_alpha   90.00
_cell.angle_beta   90.00
_cell.angle_gamma   90.00
#
_symmetry.space_group_name_H-M   'P 1'
#
loop_
_entity.id
_entity.type
_entity.pdbx_description
1 polymer ?
#
loop_
_entity_poly.entity_id
_entity_poly.type
_entity_poly.pdbx_seq_one_letter_code
_entity_poly.pdbx_strand_id
1 'polypeptide(L)' 'GKTVEVLIEGFSKRSHEQLFGRTQQNKVVVFDKQGYRVGQYAQVLVESATAATLIGRPVQPAEGYVAPVTDAP' A
#
# COMPACT_ATOMS: atom_id res chain seq x y z
N GLY A 1 -8.48 3.45 -11.63
CA GLY A 1 -7.68 2.41 -11.63
C GLY A 1 -6.30 2.48 -12.25
N LYS A 2 -5.43 3.35 -11.73
CA LYS A 2 -4.04 3.39 -12.20
C LYS A 2 -3.14 2.70 -11.17
N THR A 3 -2.09 2.05 -11.68
CA THR A 3 -1.05 1.46 -10.87
C THR A 3 0.11 2.45 -10.79
N VAL A 4 0.61 2.68 -9.58
CA VAL A 4 1.75 3.57 -9.36
C VAL A 4 2.80 2.83 -8.54
N GLU A 5 4.07 3.16 -8.78
CA GLU A 5 5.15 2.65 -7.96
C GLU A 5 5.35 3.56 -6.75
N VAL A 6 5.44 2.95 -5.58
CA VAL A 6 5.51 3.66 -4.31
C VAL A 6 6.74 3.19 -3.54
N LEU A 7 7.54 4.14 -3.08
CA LEU A 7 8.59 3.85 -2.10
C LEU A 7 7.97 3.94 -0.71
N ILE A 8 8.01 2.84 0.01
CA ILE A 8 7.36 2.73 1.32
C ILE A 8 8.21 3.41 2.38
N GLU A 9 7.63 4.39 3.06
CA GLU A 9 8.35 5.21 4.03
C GLU A 9 8.01 4.89 5.49
N GLY A 10 6.82 4.37 5.74
CA GLY A 10 6.42 4.09 7.11
C GLY A 10 5.04 3.48 7.22
N PHE A 11 4.59 3.32 8.47
CA PHE A 11 3.24 2.87 8.75
C PHE A 11 2.28 4.04 8.71
N SER A 12 1.05 3.77 8.24
CA SER A 12 0.01 4.78 8.30
C SER A 12 -0.33 5.11 9.75
N LYS A 13 -0.61 6.37 10.01
CA LYS A 13 -0.99 6.80 11.36
C LYS A 13 -2.30 6.20 11.83
N ARG A 14 -3.13 5.75 10.90
CA ARG A 14 -4.45 5.21 11.24
C ARG A 14 -4.40 3.76 11.64
N SER A 15 -3.45 3.00 11.12
CA SER A 15 -3.45 1.56 11.35
C SER A 15 -2.07 0.98 11.06
N HIS A 16 -1.63 0.05 11.90
CA HIS A 16 -0.41 -0.72 11.63
C HIS A 16 -0.60 -1.72 10.49
N GLU A 17 -1.83 -1.91 10.04
CA GLU A 17 -2.11 -2.77 8.89
C GLU A 17 -1.94 -2.05 7.57
N GLN A 18 -1.67 -0.75 7.62
CA GLN A 18 -1.47 0.04 6.42
C GLN A 18 -0.11 0.71 6.43
N LEU A 19 0.43 0.86 5.23
CA LEU A 19 1.69 1.55 5.00
C LEU A 19 1.42 2.82 4.20
N PHE A 20 2.36 3.76 4.29
CA PHE A 20 2.34 4.90 3.39
C PHE A 20 3.68 5.03 2.69
N GLY A 21 3.64 5.62 1.54
CA GLY A 21 4.84 5.92 0.78
C GLY A 21 4.58 7.04 -0.20
N ARG A 22 5.53 7.26 -1.08
CA ARG A 22 5.45 8.33 -2.07
C ARG A 22 5.80 7.83 -3.45
N THR A 23 5.13 8.41 -4.44
CA THR A 23 5.45 8.19 -5.84
C THR A 23 6.62 9.08 -6.24
N GLN A 24 7.14 8.88 -7.46
CA GLN A 24 8.15 9.75 -8.02
C GLN A 24 7.69 11.20 -8.13
N GLN A 25 6.40 11.39 -8.22
CA GLN A 25 5.79 12.72 -8.29
C GLN A 25 5.51 13.30 -6.91
N ASN A 26 6.04 12.65 -5.89
CA ASN A 26 5.91 13.09 -4.49
C ASN A 26 4.48 13.07 -3.96
N LYS A 27 3.65 12.22 -4.52
CA LYS A 27 2.29 12.02 -4.01
C LYS A 27 2.27 10.96 -2.94
N VAL A 28 1.59 11.24 -1.84
CA VAL A 28 1.44 10.29 -0.73
C VAL A 28 0.41 9.23 -1.10
N VAL A 29 0.77 7.97 -0.85
CA VAL A 29 -0.11 6.83 -1.11
C VAL A 29 -0.23 6.01 0.16
N VAL A 30 -1.45 5.67 0.54
CA VAL A 30 -1.75 4.78 1.68
C VAL A 30 -2.35 3.50 1.12
N PHE A 31 -1.86 2.36 1.59
CA PHE A 31 -2.28 1.07 1.07
C PHE A 31 -2.11 -0.02 2.11
N ASP A 32 -2.77 -1.15 1.90
CA ASP A 32 -2.69 -2.29 2.79
C ASP A 32 -1.28 -2.89 2.77
N LYS A 33 -0.83 -3.31 3.95
CA LYS A 33 0.53 -3.79 4.17
C LYS A 33 0.87 -5.03 3.35
N GLN A 34 0.08 -6.05 3.41
CA GLN A 34 0.24 -7.32 2.68
C GLN A 34 1.68 -7.83 2.63
N GLY A 35 2.38 -7.73 3.75
CA GLY A 35 3.74 -8.24 3.89
C GLY A 35 4.85 -7.31 3.46
N TYR A 36 4.53 -6.16 2.90
CA TYR A 36 5.57 -5.19 2.52
C TYR A 36 6.19 -4.55 3.75
N ARG A 37 7.41 -4.04 3.58
CA ARG A 37 8.17 -3.40 4.65
C ARG A 37 8.62 -2.02 4.22
N VAL A 38 8.91 -1.19 5.21
CA VAL A 38 9.49 0.13 4.98
C VAL A 38 10.81 -0.03 4.22
N GLY A 39 11.00 0.82 3.23
CA GLY A 39 12.19 0.79 2.38
C GLY A 39 12.02 0.01 1.09
N GLN A 40 10.95 -0.75 0.96
CA GLN A 40 10.66 -1.48 -0.27
C GLN A 40 9.85 -0.63 -1.25
N TYR A 41 9.87 -1.03 -2.50
CA TYR A 41 8.97 -0.48 -3.52
C TYR A 41 7.79 -1.42 -3.70
N ALA A 42 6.63 -0.85 -3.97
CA ALA A 42 5.43 -1.62 -4.24
C ALA A 42 4.67 -1.00 -5.41
N GLN A 43 4.06 -1.86 -6.20
CA GLN A 43 3.12 -1.44 -7.23
C GLN A 43 1.74 -1.39 -6.59
N VAL A 44 1.13 -0.22 -6.56
CA VAL A 44 -0.13 0.00 -5.86
C VAL A 44 -1.20 0.40 -6.86
N LEU A 45 -2.32 -0.31 -6.83
CA LEU A 45 -3.51 0.03 -7.60
C LEU A 45 -4.28 1.11 -6.83
N VAL A 46 -4.39 2.28 -7.42
CA VAL A 46 -5.10 3.40 -6.80
C VAL A 46 -6.59 3.18 -6.94
N GLU A 47 -7.29 3.13 -5.83
CA GLU A 47 -8.72 2.90 -5.77
C GLU A 47 -9.51 4.16 -5.52
N SER A 48 -8.94 5.11 -4.79
CA SER A 48 -9.56 6.40 -4.56
C SER A 48 -8.51 7.45 -4.28
N ALA A 49 -8.91 8.70 -4.29
CA ALA A 49 -8.00 9.81 -4.06
C ALA A 49 -8.72 10.91 -3.29
N THR A 50 -7.98 11.53 -2.36
CA THR A 50 -8.38 12.78 -1.74
C THR A 50 -7.53 13.90 -2.33
N ALA A 51 -7.70 15.11 -1.85
CA ALA A 51 -6.94 16.26 -2.35
C ALA A 51 -5.42 16.08 -2.22
N ALA A 52 -4.98 15.33 -1.20
CA ALA A 52 -3.56 15.22 -0.88
C ALA A 52 -3.03 13.78 -0.85
N THR A 53 -3.89 12.78 -0.94
CA THR A 53 -3.50 11.39 -0.68
C THR A 53 -4.20 10.45 -1.65
N LEU A 54 -3.43 9.51 -2.18
CA LEU A 54 -3.98 8.41 -2.96
C LEU A 54 -4.19 7.22 -2.02
N ILE A 55 -5.26 6.48 -2.22
CA ILE A 55 -5.60 5.32 -1.42
C ILE A 55 -5.74 4.14 -2.35
N GLY A 56 -5.11 3.04 -1.99
CA GLY A 56 -5.14 1.87 -2.85
C GLY A 56 -4.70 0.61 -2.13
N ARG A 57 -4.31 -0.35 -2.93
CA ARG A 57 -3.83 -1.64 -2.43
C ARG A 57 -2.71 -2.12 -3.35
N PRO A 58 -1.78 -2.95 -2.83
CA PRO A 58 -0.77 -3.53 -3.69
C PRO A 58 -1.41 -4.38 -4.79
N VAL A 59 -0.85 -4.31 -5.97
CA VAL A 59 -1.31 -5.14 -7.08
C VAL A 59 -1.11 -6.62 -6.75
N GLN A 60 -0.01 -6.92 -6.05
CA GLN A 60 0.29 -8.25 -5.56
C GLN A 60 0.80 -8.14 -4.13
N PRO A 61 0.58 -9.17 -3.29
CA PRO A 61 1.22 -9.18 -1.98
C PRO A 61 2.73 -9.26 -2.12
N ALA A 62 3.45 -8.90 -1.06
CA ALA A 62 4.90 -9.04 -1.03
C ALA A 62 5.30 -10.49 -1.24
N GLU A 63 6.47 -10.69 -1.83
CA GLU A 63 6.99 -12.04 -2.06
C GLU A 63 7.08 -12.78 -0.73
N GLY A 64 6.56 -14.00 -0.71
CA GLY A 64 6.54 -14.83 0.49
C GLY A 64 5.42 -14.51 1.47
N TYR A 65 4.62 -13.49 1.21
CA TYR A 65 3.50 -13.17 2.08
C TYR A 65 2.37 -14.18 1.90
N VAL A 66 1.88 -14.68 3.03
CA VAL A 66 0.73 -15.58 3.05
C VAL A 66 -0.39 -14.84 3.76
N ALA A 67 -1.47 -14.59 3.03
CA ALA A 67 -2.63 -13.92 3.62
C ALA A 67 -3.25 -14.81 4.70
N PRO A 68 -3.72 -14.21 5.81
CA PRO A 68 -4.43 -14.99 6.83
C PRO A 68 -5.63 -15.68 6.20
N VAL A 69 -5.80 -16.97 6.52
CA VAL A 69 -6.98 -17.67 6.10
C VAL A 69 -8.12 -17.20 6.98
N THR A 70 -9.04 -16.48 6.36
CA THR A 70 -10.28 -16.14 7.06
C THR A 70 -11.28 -17.22 6.69
N ASP A 71 -11.67 -17.98 7.67
CA ASP A 71 -12.81 -18.88 7.52
C ASP A 71 -14.06 -18.03 7.47
N ALA A 72 -14.32 -17.46 6.32
CA ALA A 72 -15.60 -16.82 6.12
C ALA A 72 -16.62 -17.93 5.88
N PRO A 73 -17.70 -17.93 6.63
CA PRO A 73 -18.77 -18.88 6.37
C PRO A 73 -19.41 -18.64 5.00
#